data_cc8495f01103d14b548a3a1336b7f53d
#
_entry.id   cc8495f01103d14b548a3a1336b7f53d
#
_cell.length_a   1.000
_cell.length_b   1.000
_cell.length_c   1.000
_cell.angle_alpha   90.00
_cell.angle_beta   90.00
_cell.angle_gamma   90.00
#
_symmetry.space_group_name_H-M   'P 1'
#
loop_
_entity.id
_entity.type
_entity.pdbx_description
1 polymer ?
#
loop_
_entity_poly.entity_id
_entity_poly.type
_entity_poly.pdbx_seq_one_letter_code
_entity_poly.pdbx_strand_id
1 'polypeptide(L)'
;MKSMEKVMQKWKSYGKHFQQNRLYMGILLLTAVCAYGYKVTNATIGIDDTPSLYYFEEGLIAIVGRWVLFLLNKVVSLAEFVPFVTDFAAVVILVLAAVVWSALFYSVLGEKVPTAGYAFFGAVFLSSPLISEVFTYFLHNGIAIGYLCCGISLCCVREWQSSTRKMQKGSGIRQKLGCLAVAKILT
;
A
#
# COMPACT_ATOMS: atom_id res chain seq x y z
N MET A 1 -0.41 -20.72 -13.26
CA MET A 1 -0.96 -19.61 -14.05
C MET A 1 -2.41 -19.30 -13.70
N LYS A 2 -3.40 -20.17 -13.90
CA LYS A 2 -4.84 -19.91 -13.60
C LYS A 2 -5.16 -19.43 -12.17
N SER A 3 -4.35 -19.79 -11.16
CA SER A 3 -4.54 -19.32 -9.77
C SER A 3 -4.20 -17.85 -9.60
N MET A 4 -3.12 -17.39 -10.23
CA MET A 4 -2.64 -16.01 -10.16
C MET A 4 -3.58 -15.04 -10.89
N GLU A 5 -4.15 -15.49 -12.02
CA GLU A 5 -5.14 -14.70 -12.76
C GLU A 5 -6.42 -14.46 -11.94
N LYS A 6 -6.91 -15.49 -11.23
CA LYS A 6 -8.07 -15.34 -10.33
C LYS A 6 -7.81 -14.38 -9.18
N VAL A 7 -6.61 -14.41 -8.61
CA VAL A 7 -6.20 -13.48 -7.56
C VAL A 7 -6.20 -12.05 -8.11
N MET A 8 -5.58 -11.85 -9.26
CA MET A 8 -5.50 -10.54 -9.90
C MET A 8 -6.88 -10.00 -10.28
N GLN A 9 -7.79 -10.84 -10.79
CA GLN A 9 -9.17 -10.44 -11.07
C GLN A 9 -9.93 -10.01 -9.81
N LYS A 10 -9.73 -10.70 -8.69
CA LYS A 10 -10.35 -10.36 -7.41
C LYS A 10 -9.87 -9.01 -6.89
N TRP A 11 -8.57 -8.76 -6.94
CA TRP A 11 -7.99 -7.48 -6.54
C TRP A 11 -8.40 -6.32 -7.46
N LYS A 12 -8.50 -6.57 -8.76
CA LYS A 12 -9.10 -5.62 -9.71
C LYS A 12 -10.55 -5.29 -9.34
N SER A 13 -11.34 -6.28 -8.92
CA SER A 13 -12.73 -6.06 -8.48
C SER A 13 -12.79 -5.18 -7.23
N TYR A 14 -11.91 -5.41 -6.23
CA TYR A 14 -11.85 -4.56 -5.03
C TYR A 14 -11.41 -3.13 -5.36
N GLY A 15 -10.36 -2.98 -6.15
CA GLY A 15 -9.91 -1.66 -6.60
C GLY A 15 -11.01 -0.92 -7.37
N LYS A 16 -11.72 -1.62 -8.26
CA LYS A 16 -12.84 -1.05 -9.01
C LYS A 16 -13.99 -0.61 -8.11
N HIS A 17 -14.31 -1.36 -7.06
CA HIS A 17 -15.34 -1.01 -6.09
C HIS A 17 -15.06 0.36 -5.43
N PHE A 18 -13.82 0.58 -4.97
CA PHE A 18 -13.41 1.85 -4.37
C PHE A 18 -13.28 2.97 -5.40
N GLN A 19 -12.74 2.69 -6.58
CA GLN A 19 -12.54 3.66 -7.64
C GLN A 19 -13.88 4.18 -8.22
N GLN A 20 -14.91 3.35 -8.26
CA GLN A 20 -16.25 3.75 -8.69
C GLN A 20 -17.03 4.52 -7.62
N ASN A 21 -16.61 4.45 -6.36
CA ASN A 21 -17.26 5.19 -5.30
C ASN A 21 -16.71 6.62 -5.24
N ARG A 22 -17.42 7.53 -5.91
CA ARG A 22 -17.04 8.96 -6.01
C ARG A 22 -16.84 9.62 -4.65
N LEU A 23 -17.67 9.26 -3.66
CA LEU A 23 -17.57 9.81 -2.31
C LEU A 23 -16.26 9.37 -1.64
N TYR A 24 -15.92 8.08 -1.73
CA TYR A 24 -14.66 7.56 -1.20
C TYR A 24 -13.45 8.27 -1.80
N MET A 25 -13.37 8.32 -3.13
CA MET A 25 -12.26 8.99 -3.81
C MET A 25 -12.23 10.49 -3.53
N GLY A 26 -13.40 11.14 -3.44
CA GLY A 26 -13.51 12.56 -3.10
C GLY A 26 -12.96 12.86 -1.70
N ILE A 27 -13.28 12.02 -0.71
CA ILE A 27 -12.75 12.17 0.65
C ILE A 27 -11.23 12.01 0.67
N LEU A 28 -10.67 10.98 0.00
CA LEU A 28 -9.22 10.78 -0.05
C LEU A 28 -8.50 11.96 -0.72
N LEU A 29 -9.00 12.42 -1.87
CA LEU A 29 -8.39 13.53 -2.59
C LEU A 29 -8.47 14.83 -1.78
N LEU A 30 -9.63 15.12 -1.18
CA LEU A 30 -9.79 16.29 -0.31
C LEU A 30 -8.82 16.24 0.88
N THR A 31 -8.72 15.08 1.53
CA THR A 31 -7.79 14.90 2.65
C THR A 31 -6.34 15.09 2.20
N ALA A 32 -5.96 14.53 1.05
CA ALA A 32 -4.61 14.68 0.50
C ALA A 32 -4.29 16.16 0.20
N VAL A 33 -5.24 16.88 -0.40
CA VAL A 33 -5.07 18.32 -0.68
C VAL A 33 -4.96 19.12 0.62
N CYS A 34 -5.80 18.85 1.61
CA CYS A 34 -5.75 19.54 2.89
C CYS A 34 -4.46 19.24 3.67
N ALA A 35 -3.99 17.98 3.66
CA ALA A 35 -2.80 17.58 4.40
C ALA A 35 -1.48 18.00 3.73
N TYR A 36 -1.41 17.91 2.41
CA TYR A 36 -0.15 18.04 1.66
C TYR A 36 -0.16 19.18 0.62
N GLY A 37 -1.29 19.83 0.37
CA GLY A 37 -1.40 20.87 -0.65
C GLY A 37 -0.43 22.02 -0.45
N TYR A 38 -0.22 22.45 0.79
CA TYR A 38 0.77 23.48 1.12
C TYR A 38 2.20 23.05 0.75
N LYS A 39 2.59 21.83 1.13
CA LYS A 39 3.92 21.28 0.82
C LYS A 39 4.15 21.19 -0.68
N VAL A 40 3.16 20.69 -1.44
CA VAL A 40 3.27 20.53 -2.90
C VAL A 40 3.41 21.88 -3.61
N THR A 41 2.73 22.92 -3.11
CA THR A 41 2.75 24.25 -3.73
C THR A 41 3.89 25.14 -3.26
N ASN A 42 4.52 24.81 -2.12
CA ASN A 42 5.62 25.59 -1.55
C ASN A 42 6.83 24.68 -1.36
N ALA A 43 7.91 24.98 -2.07
CA ALA A 43 9.17 24.26 -1.88
C ALA A 43 9.69 24.51 -0.45
N THR A 44 9.59 23.50 0.40
CA THR A 44 10.13 23.54 1.76
C THR A 44 11.42 22.73 1.81
N ILE A 45 12.49 23.33 2.32
CA ILE A 45 13.77 22.67 2.53
C ILE A 45 13.90 22.45 4.04
N GLY A 46 13.92 21.20 4.45
CA GLY A 46 14.14 20.82 5.84
C GLY A 46 15.63 20.79 6.21
N ILE A 47 15.90 20.69 7.50
CA ILE A 47 17.27 20.56 8.02
C ILE A 47 17.99 19.34 7.43
N ASP A 48 17.29 18.21 7.29
CA ASP A 48 17.84 16.97 6.76
C ASP A 48 18.05 17.01 5.24
N ASP A 49 17.40 17.96 4.54
CA ASP A 49 17.54 18.13 3.10
C ASP A 49 18.80 18.95 2.74
N THR A 50 19.24 19.81 3.66
CA THR A 50 20.38 20.71 3.45
C THR A 50 21.67 19.98 3.07
N PRO A 51 22.11 18.89 3.75
CA PRO A 51 23.31 18.16 3.35
C PRO A 51 23.25 17.62 1.94
N SER A 52 22.09 17.09 1.52
CA SER A 52 21.92 16.52 0.18
C SER A 52 21.91 17.57 -0.91
N LEU A 53 21.42 18.77 -0.62
CA LEU A 53 21.40 19.88 -1.59
C LEU A 53 22.77 20.54 -1.77
N TYR A 54 23.52 20.70 -0.67
CA TYR A 54 24.78 21.47 -0.70
C TYR A 54 26.03 20.60 -0.81
N TYR A 55 25.99 19.35 -0.31
CA TYR A 55 27.19 18.50 -0.23
C TYR A 55 27.13 17.31 -1.18
N PHE A 56 26.05 17.11 -1.93
CA PHE A 56 25.85 15.97 -2.86
C PHE A 56 26.15 14.60 -2.23
N GLU A 57 26.02 14.48 -0.91
CA GLU A 57 26.29 13.22 -0.21
C GLU A 57 25.10 12.26 -0.35
N GLU A 58 24.88 11.76 -1.57
CA GLU A 58 23.92 10.66 -1.81
C GLU A 58 24.16 9.46 -0.88
N GLY A 59 25.40 9.26 -0.45
CA GLY A 59 25.79 8.19 0.45
C GLY A 59 25.33 8.33 1.90
N LEU A 60 24.97 9.53 2.35
CA LEU A 60 24.60 9.76 3.74
C LEU A 60 23.36 8.95 4.15
N ILE A 61 22.36 8.85 3.27
CA ILE A 61 21.13 8.07 3.50
C ILE A 61 21.45 6.59 3.68
N ALA A 62 22.41 6.06 2.91
CA ALA A 62 22.85 4.67 3.01
C ALA A 62 23.65 4.41 4.28
N ILE A 63 24.53 5.35 4.66
CA ILE A 63 25.36 5.30 5.88
C ILE A 63 24.50 5.26 7.14
N VAL A 64 23.41 6.03 7.17
CA VAL A 64 22.46 6.04 8.31
C VAL A 64 21.57 4.77 8.34
N GLY A 65 21.84 3.76 7.50
CA GLY A 65 21.12 2.49 7.48
C GLY A 65 19.82 2.52 6.66
N ARG A 66 19.53 3.60 5.95
CA ARG A 66 18.32 3.76 5.09
C ARG A 66 18.58 3.33 3.65
N TRP A 67 19.33 2.24 3.45
CA TRP A 67 19.77 1.78 2.13
C TRP A 67 18.61 1.45 1.17
N VAL A 68 17.48 0.99 1.68
CA VAL A 68 16.27 0.73 0.85
C VAL A 68 15.71 2.03 0.31
N LEU A 69 15.64 3.07 1.14
CA LEU A 69 15.19 4.40 0.72
C LEU A 69 16.15 4.99 -0.33
N PHE A 70 17.45 4.85 -0.12
CA PHE A 70 18.48 5.25 -1.08
C PHE A 70 18.28 4.55 -2.44
N LEU A 71 18.06 3.23 -2.42
CA LEU A 71 17.82 2.45 -3.64
C LEU A 71 16.53 2.90 -4.35
N LEU A 72 15.44 3.09 -3.60
CA LEU A 72 14.16 3.55 -4.14
C LEU A 72 14.29 4.94 -4.77
N ASN A 73 14.97 5.86 -4.10
CA ASN A 73 15.21 7.19 -4.62
C ASN A 73 16.03 7.16 -5.91
N LYS A 74 17.06 6.31 -5.97
CA LYS A 74 17.89 6.16 -7.16
C LYS A 74 17.13 5.57 -8.36
N VAL A 75 16.20 4.63 -8.13
CA VAL A 75 15.40 3.99 -9.19
C VAL A 75 14.29 4.91 -9.70
N VAL A 76 13.65 5.68 -8.81
CA VAL A 76 12.47 6.49 -9.14
C VAL A 76 12.79 7.98 -9.23
N SER A 77 14.04 8.37 -8.95
CA SER A 77 14.51 9.78 -8.93
C SER A 77 13.65 10.70 -8.06
N LEU A 78 12.99 10.16 -7.02
CA LEU A 78 12.17 10.95 -6.10
C LEU A 78 12.98 11.80 -5.13
N ALA A 79 14.29 11.56 -5.03
CA ALA A 79 15.21 12.37 -4.24
C ALA A 79 15.82 13.54 -5.00
N GLU A 80 15.61 13.59 -6.32
CA GLU A 80 16.02 14.76 -7.09
C GLU A 80 15.14 15.94 -6.69
N PHE A 81 15.80 17.06 -6.36
CA PHE A 81 15.10 18.30 -6.01
C PHE A 81 14.45 18.91 -7.27
N VAL A 82 13.33 18.35 -7.65
CA VAL A 82 12.45 18.94 -8.66
C VAL A 82 11.19 19.40 -7.93
N PRO A 83 11.16 20.68 -7.49
CA PRO A 83 10.03 21.21 -6.74
C PRO A 83 8.71 20.92 -7.44
N PHE A 84 7.64 20.67 -6.68
CA PHE A 84 6.32 20.30 -7.16
C PHE A 84 6.20 18.89 -7.72
N VAL A 85 7.03 18.46 -8.68
CA VAL A 85 6.85 17.18 -9.40
C VAL A 85 7.06 15.99 -8.47
N THR A 86 8.16 15.98 -7.72
CA THR A 86 8.50 14.86 -6.81
C THR A 86 7.53 14.80 -5.63
N ASP A 87 7.17 15.95 -5.05
CA ASP A 87 6.21 16.02 -3.96
C ASP A 87 4.81 15.62 -4.40
N PHE A 88 4.37 16.09 -5.57
CA PHE A 88 3.09 15.69 -6.16
C PHE A 88 3.04 14.19 -6.44
N ALA A 89 4.10 13.64 -7.07
CA ALA A 89 4.18 12.21 -7.34
C ALA A 89 4.13 11.38 -6.05
N ALA A 90 4.84 11.81 -5.00
CA ALA A 90 4.84 11.15 -3.71
C ALA A 90 3.45 11.14 -3.06
N VAL A 91 2.72 12.27 -3.11
CA VAL A 91 1.34 12.35 -2.59
C VAL A 91 0.39 11.46 -3.39
N VAL A 92 0.51 11.42 -4.72
CA VAL A 92 -0.29 10.50 -5.56
C VAL A 92 -0.02 9.05 -5.19
N ILE A 93 1.25 8.65 -5.00
CA ILE A 93 1.63 7.30 -4.59
C ILE A 93 1.08 7.00 -3.19
N LEU A 94 1.08 7.96 -2.28
CA LEU A 94 0.52 7.80 -0.94
C LEU A 94 -1.01 7.59 -0.96
N VAL A 95 -1.73 8.32 -1.82
CA VAL A 95 -3.17 8.09 -2.06
C VAL A 95 -3.43 6.69 -2.61
N LEU A 96 -2.61 6.24 -3.57
CA LEU A 96 -2.69 4.86 -4.08
C LEU A 96 -2.42 3.83 -2.97
N ALA A 97 -1.45 4.08 -2.08
CA ALA A 97 -1.21 3.25 -0.92
C ALA A 97 -2.45 3.18 -0.02
N ALA A 98 -3.09 4.31 0.29
CA ALA A 98 -4.33 4.35 1.08
C ALA A 98 -5.45 3.50 0.46
N VAL A 99 -5.59 3.51 -0.88
CA VAL A 99 -6.55 2.65 -1.60
C VAL A 99 -6.18 1.17 -1.45
N VAL A 100 -4.90 0.80 -1.59
CA VAL A 100 -4.45 -0.59 -1.43
C VAL A 100 -4.68 -1.09 -0.01
N TRP A 101 -4.37 -0.29 1.00
CA TRP A 101 -4.63 -0.62 2.40
C TRP A 101 -6.13 -0.75 2.69
N SER A 102 -6.97 0.15 2.15
CA SER A 102 -8.43 0.03 2.26
C SER A 102 -8.94 -1.26 1.61
N ALA A 103 -8.41 -1.63 0.43
CA ALA A 103 -8.76 -2.88 -0.24
C ALA A 103 -8.31 -4.12 0.57
N LEU A 104 -7.15 -4.05 1.24
CA LEU A 104 -6.68 -5.09 2.16
C LEU A 104 -7.68 -5.28 3.31
N PHE A 105 -8.09 -4.20 3.97
CA PHE A 105 -9.09 -4.26 5.04
C PHE A 105 -10.45 -4.73 4.54
N TYR A 106 -10.90 -4.24 3.40
CA TYR A 106 -12.13 -4.72 2.77
C TYR A 106 -12.09 -6.22 2.50
N SER A 107 -10.94 -6.73 2.07
CA SER A 107 -10.76 -8.15 1.84
C SER A 107 -10.91 -9.00 3.11
N VAL A 108 -10.71 -8.42 4.31
CA VAL A 108 -10.86 -9.08 5.63
C VAL A 108 -12.27 -8.90 6.19
N LEU A 109 -12.74 -7.66 6.20
CA LEU A 109 -13.96 -7.24 6.88
C LEU A 109 -15.20 -7.33 5.96
N GLY A 110 -14.98 -7.19 4.64
CA GLY A 110 -16.05 -7.23 3.65
C GLY A 110 -17.09 -6.14 3.85
N GLU A 111 -18.35 -6.49 3.63
CA GLU A 111 -19.49 -5.59 3.78
C GLU A 111 -19.91 -5.32 5.24
N LYS A 112 -19.22 -5.92 6.22
CA LYS A 112 -19.45 -5.65 7.64
C LYS A 112 -19.17 -4.20 8.02
N VAL A 113 -18.29 -3.56 7.28
CA VAL A 113 -17.95 -2.15 7.43
C VAL A 113 -18.50 -1.39 6.22
N PRO A 114 -19.26 -0.32 6.42
CA PRO A 114 -19.77 0.49 5.32
C PRO A 114 -18.62 1.20 4.61
N THR A 115 -18.81 1.57 3.35
CA THR A 115 -17.80 2.27 2.53
C THR A 115 -17.29 3.55 3.20
N ALA A 116 -18.14 4.23 3.97
CA ALA A 116 -17.74 5.39 4.77
C ALA A 116 -16.67 5.07 5.82
N GLY A 117 -16.69 3.86 6.41
CA GLY A 117 -15.66 3.42 7.34
C GLY A 117 -14.29 3.24 6.67
N TYR A 118 -14.27 2.72 5.44
CA TYR A 118 -13.03 2.65 4.65
C TYR A 118 -12.54 4.03 4.20
N ALA A 119 -13.45 4.96 3.89
CA ALA A 119 -13.10 6.35 3.60
C ALA A 119 -12.50 7.04 4.82
N PHE A 120 -13.09 6.84 5.98
CA PHE A 120 -12.56 7.36 7.26
C PHE A 120 -11.16 6.79 7.55
N PHE A 121 -10.97 5.46 7.38
CA PHE A 121 -9.64 4.86 7.51
C PHE A 121 -8.62 5.50 6.58
N GLY A 122 -8.97 5.65 5.29
CA GLY A 122 -8.08 6.27 4.31
C GLY A 122 -7.76 7.73 4.64
N ALA A 123 -8.74 8.50 5.13
CA ALA A 123 -8.54 9.87 5.58
C ALA A 123 -7.58 9.93 6.79
N VAL A 124 -7.80 9.09 7.81
CA VAL A 124 -6.90 9.00 8.98
C VAL A 124 -5.50 8.56 8.59
N PHE A 125 -5.38 7.59 7.66
CA PHE A 125 -4.10 7.16 7.14
C PHE A 125 -3.34 8.31 6.47
N LEU A 126 -4.00 9.06 5.58
CA LEU A 126 -3.40 10.18 4.86
C LEU A 126 -3.08 11.37 5.78
N SER A 127 -3.90 11.65 6.78
CA SER A 127 -3.70 12.76 7.72
C SER A 127 -2.89 12.37 8.95
N SER A 128 -2.29 11.17 8.98
CA SER A 128 -1.47 10.72 10.10
C SER A 128 -0.32 11.69 10.35
N PRO A 129 -0.17 12.23 11.58
CA PRO A 129 0.91 13.15 11.92
C PRO A 129 2.30 12.55 11.62
N LEU A 130 2.47 11.26 11.88
CA LEU A 130 3.73 10.56 11.62
C LEU A 130 4.09 10.55 10.12
N ILE A 131 3.11 10.29 9.25
CA ILE A 131 3.32 10.33 7.80
C ILE A 131 3.58 11.77 7.34
N SER A 132 2.81 12.73 7.86
CA SER A 132 2.95 14.14 7.53
C SER A 132 4.32 14.70 7.93
N GLU A 133 4.83 14.32 9.12
CA GLU A 133 6.15 14.72 9.59
C GLU A 133 7.26 14.19 8.67
N VAL A 134 7.20 12.90 8.34
CA VAL A 134 8.18 12.29 7.43
C VAL A 134 8.16 12.96 6.05
N PHE A 135 6.98 13.33 5.56
CA PHE A 135 6.81 14.02 4.29
C PHE A 135 7.22 15.49 4.32
N THR A 136 7.61 16.05 5.47
CA THR A 136 8.17 17.43 5.54
C THR A 136 9.49 17.51 4.78
N TYR A 137 10.25 16.42 4.72
CA TYR A 137 11.53 16.33 4.03
C TYR A 137 11.37 15.74 2.64
N PHE A 138 11.92 16.39 1.61
CA PHE A 138 11.81 15.87 0.22
C PHE A 138 12.57 14.56 0.03
N LEU A 139 13.69 14.36 0.75
CA LEU A 139 14.45 13.11 0.74
C LEU A 139 13.63 11.88 1.11
N HIS A 140 12.56 12.07 1.87
CA HIS A 140 11.72 10.99 2.34
C HIS A 140 10.52 10.69 1.42
N ASN A 141 10.38 11.37 0.29
CA ASN A 141 9.28 11.14 -0.65
C ASN A 141 9.19 9.67 -1.11
N GLY A 142 10.34 8.97 -1.19
CA GLY A 142 10.39 7.52 -1.48
C GLY A 142 9.67 6.63 -0.48
N ILE A 143 9.38 7.11 0.74
CA ILE A 143 8.63 6.37 1.76
C ILE A 143 7.19 6.06 1.29
N ALA A 144 6.60 6.91 0.46
CA ALA A 144 5.29 6.64 -0.15
C ALA A 144 5.27 5.30 -0.90
N ILE A 145 6.35 5.01 -1.64
CA ILE A 145 6.54 3.72 -2.33
C ILE A 145 6.64 2.59 -1.32
N GLY A 146 7.34 2.81 -0.20
CA GLY A 146 7.44 1.85 0.90
C GLY A 146 6.07 1.45 1.44
N TYR A 147 5.19 2.41 1.73
CA TYR A 147 3.81 2.15 2.15
C TYR A 147 3.01 1.39 1.10
N LEU A 148 3.14 1.73 -0.17
CA LEU A 148 2.48 1.04 -1.27
C LEU A 148 2.96 -0.41 -1.39
N CYS A 149 4.28 -0.64 -1.41
CA CYS A 149 4.88 -1.96 -1.49
C CYS A 149 4.51 -2.85 -0.29
N CYS A 150 4.49 -2.28 0.92
CA CYS A 150 4.06 -2.99 2.12
C CYS A 150 2.60 -3.44 2.01
N GLY A 151 1.71 -2.57 1.57
CA GLY A 151 0.31 -2.90 1.34
C GLY A 151 0.15 -4.03 0.31
N ILE A 152 0.84 -3.94 -0.84
CA ILE A 152 0.83 -4.98 -1.89
C ILE A 152 1.37 -6.30 -1.35
N SER A 153 2.47 -6.29 -0.60
CA SER A 153 3.08 -7.49 -0.03
C SER A 153 2.13 -8.20 0.93
N LEU A 154 1.44 -7.46 1.80
CA LEU A 154 0.43 -8.03 2.70
C LEU A 154 -0.76 -8.60 1.94
N CYS A 155 -1.18 -7.97 0.84
CA CYS A 155 -2.19 -8.53 -0.05
C CYS A 155 -1.75 -9.88 -0.62
N CYS A 156 -0.51 -9.99 -1.09
CA CYS A 156 0.06 -11.23 -1.63
C CYS A 156 0.15 -12.34 -0.56
N VAL A 157 0.67 -12.03 0.62
CA VAL A 157 0.77 -12.98 1.76
C VAL A 157 -0.61 -13.53 2.13
N ARG A 158 -1.61 -12.65 2.21
CA ARG A 158 -2.97 -13.06 2.53
C ARG A 158 -3.57 -14.02 1.50
N GLU A 159 -3.41 -13.74 0.22
CA GLU A 159 -3.90 -14.63 -0.83
C GLU A 159 -3.17 -15.98 -0.82
N TRP A 160 -1.87 -15.97 -0.57
CA TRP A 160 -1.11 -17.21 -0.39
C TRP A 160 -1.66 -18.04 0.77
N GLN A 161 -1.89 -17.44 1.94
CA GLN A 161 -2.48 -18.13 3.09
C GLN A 161 -3.89 -18.67 2.78
N SER A 162 -4.70 -17.90 2.06
CA SER A 162 -6.05 -18.33 1.69
C SER A 162 -6.02 -19.53 0.74
N SER A 163 -5.07 -19.58 -0.17
CA SER A 163 -4.84 -20.69 -1.10
C SER A 163 -4.39 -21.95 -0.36
N THR A 164 -3.45 -21.81 0.57
CA THR A 164 -2.93 -22.93 1.37
C THR A 164 -4.03 -23.56 2.23
N ARG A 165 -4.88 -22.73 2.87
CA ARG A 165 -6.02 -23.24 3.66
C ARG A 165 -7.05 -23.98 2.81
N LYS A 166 -7.27 -23.56 1.56
CA LYS A 166 -8.16 -24.28 0.62
C LYS A 166 -7.59 -25.64 0.23
N MET A 167 -6.29 -25.73 -0.01
CA MET A 167 -5.63 -27.00 -0.31
C MET A 167 -5.72 -27.98 0.85
N GLN A 168 -5.47 -27.52 2.09
CA GLN A 168 -5.60 -28.35 3.29
C GLN A 168 -7.02 -28.86 3.51
N LYS A 169 -8.03 -28.01 3.31
CA LYS A 169 -9.44 -28.44 3.39
C LYS A 169 -9.78 -29.47 2.30
N GLY A 170 -9.33 -29.28 1.07
CA GLY A 170 -9.53 -30.23 -0.03
C GLY A 170 -8.86 -31.58 0.23
N SER A 171 -7.65 -31.60 0.81
CA SER A 171 -6.93 -32.78 1.22
C SER A 171 -7.68 -33.55 2.33
N GLY A 172 -8.16 -32.84 3.37
CA GLY A 172 -8.93 -33.45 4.46
C GLY A 172 -10.27 -34.04 4.01
N ILE A 173 -10.95 -33.45 3.02
CA ILE A 173 -12.17 -34.01 2.43
C ILE A 173 -11.86 -35.27 1.63
N ARG A 174 -10.79 -35.32 0.84
CA ARG A 174 -10.35 -36.52 0.13
C ARG A 174 -10.01 -37.65 1.07
N GLN A 175 -9.35 -37.36 2.19
CA GLN A 175 -9.00 -38.35 3.19
C GLN A 175 -10.23 -38.92 3.89
N LYS A 176 -11.23 -38.07 4.23
CA LYS A 176 -12.51 -38.54 4.79
C LYS A 176 -13.32 -39.37 3.80
N LEU A 177 -13.36 -38.99 2.51
CA LEU A 177 -14.02 -39.78 1.45
C LEU A 177 -13.31 -41.13 1.25
N GLY A 178 -11.99 -41.18 1.28
CA GLY A 178 -11.22 -42.41 1.22
C GLY A 178 -11.54 -43.36 2.38
N CYS A 179 -11.59 -42.85 3.62
CA CYS A 179 -11.96 -43.65 4.79
C CYS A 179 -13.43 -44.18 4.71
N LEU A 180 -14.36 -43.36 4.22
CA LEU A 180 -15.76 -43.79 4.03
C LEU A 180 -15.91 -44.85 2.93
N ALA A 181 -15.13 -44.75 1.85
CA ALA A 181 -15.13 -45.74 0.78
C ALA A 181 -14.58 -47.11 1.25
N VAL A 182 -13.48 -47.07 2.04
CA VAL A 182 -12.90 -48.31 2.63
C VAL A 182 -13.85 -48.93 3.65
N ALA A 183 -14.50 -48.13 4.51
CA ALA A 183 -15.49 -48.64 5.47
C ALA A 183 -16.71 -49.31 4.76
N LYS A 184 -17.13 -48.82 3.59
CA LYS A 184 -18.23 -49.37 2.82
C LYS A 184 -17.91 -50.63 2.03
N ILE A 185 -16.62 -50.96 1.86
CA ILE A 185 -16.16 -52.17 1.21
C ILE A 185 -15.97 -53.31 2.26
N LEU A 186 -15.84 -52.96 3.53
CA LEU A 186 -15.63 -53.90 4.65
C LEU A 186 -16.94 -54.29 5.35
N THR A 187 -18.07 -53.71 4.98
CA THR A 187 -19.44 -54.07 5.42
C THR A 187 -20.22 -54.73 4.27
#